data_eb873d3fbf1966df735a3abf96f8f4be
#
_entry.id   eb873d3fbf1966df735a3abf96f8f4be
#
_cell.length_a   1.000
_cell.length_b   1.000
_cell.length_c   1.000
_cell.angle_alpha   90.00
_cell.angle_beta   90.00
_cell.angle_gamma   90.00
#
_symmetry.space_group_name_H-M   'P 1'
#
loop_
_entity.id
_entity.type
_entity.pdbx_description
1 polymer ?
#
loop_
_entity_poly.entity_id
_entity_poly.type
_entity_poly.pdbx_seq_one_letter_code
_entity_poly.pdbx_strand_id
1 'polypeptide(L)'
;MIDWLNKWTIRKAIIGIVAFSTSVLLIDNGTARAENSLESIKVLQTLTSGDGSALAAAKAIKQLGTANDVTLIQSLTAMKGATPVGRNWLLGLANTLYRKSGKSQTAELSKFLSDQKQDGEARYIVFQWLAANNAALRTELLVNMIQDSSPELRFLAIEEATKSKLETKQLTSLMEAARHPSQVVSIIDKLKELGESVDQSKQLGFLTHWRLIGPFDHVGTLNFDKEFPIEIDWAKGVLKDAYEGKSKTIQWKDELNVAPDGMVDLAVIYSNEKGCIIYAATEFDSVDERDAEVRLGCINGNKIWVNGKLVMSNEVYHTGSQIDQYAEPIRLQAGKNQILLKLCQNEQKDSWAQVFQFQLRICDSTGKAILTKGR
;
A
#
# COMPACT_ATOMS: atom_id res chain seq x y z
N MET A 1 12.26 -2.61 10.61
CA MET A 1 12.15 -3.61 9.52
C MET A 1 11.19 -4.77 9.83
N ILE A 2 10.95 -5.11 11.10
CA ILE A 2 10.06 -6.21 11.54
C ILE A 2 8.61 -5.75 11.75
N ASP A 3 8.38 -4.45 11.94
CA ASP A 3 7.07 -3.91 12.34
C ASP A 3 5.99 -3.87 11.22
N TRP A 4 6.37 -3.82 9.95
CA TRP A 4 5.38 -3.78 8.88
C TRP A 4 4.73 -5.14 8.64
N LEU A 5 5.51 -6.20 8.71
CA LEU A 5 4.98 -7.58 8.69
C LEU A 5 4.12 -7.88 9.93
N ASN A 6 4.45 -7.29 11.09
CA ASN A 6 3.68 -7.47 12.32
C ASN A 6 2.36 -6.68 12.34
N LYS A 7 2.25 -5.54 11.66
CA LYS A 7 0.97 -4.79 11.58
C LYS A 7 -0.10 -5.53 10.78
N TRP A 8 0.29 -6.40 9.86
CA TRP A 8 -0.63 -7.28 9.16
C TRP A 8 -1.04 -8.51 9.98
N THR A 9 -0.21 -8.93 10.95
CA THR A 9 -0.50 -10.10 11.81
C THR A 9 -1.42 -9.79 12.98
N ILE A 10 -1.72 -8.53 13.31
CA ILE A 10 -2.50 -8.14 14.51
C ILE A 10 -3.97 -7.80 14.18
N ARG A 11 -4.54 -8.26 13.08
CA ARG A 11 -6.00 -8.42 13.01
C ARG A 11 -6.40 -9.85 13.38
N LYS A 12 -6.07 -10.26 14.62
CA LYS A 12 -6.73 -11.40 15.25
C LYS A 12 -8.17 -11.02 15.55
N ALA A 13 -9.08 -11.28 14.62
CA ALA A 13 -10.49 -11.38 14.95
C ALA A 13 -10.63 -12.57 15.92
N ILE A 14 -11.05 -12.30 17.14
CA ILE A 14 -11.44 -13.32 18.12
C ILE A 14 -12.71 -13.99 17.56
N ILE A 15 -12.54 -15.18 16.98
CA ILE A 15 -13.66 -16.02 16.59
C ILE A 15 -13.93 -16.93 17.77
N GLY A 16 -15.01 -16.63 18.50
CA GLY A 16 -15.56 -17.53 19.50
C GLY A 16 -16.07 -18.81 18.82
N ILE A 17 -15.47 -19.94 19.16
CA ILE A 17 -15.90 -21.25 18.70
C ILE A 17 -17.08 -21.69 19.59
N VAL A 18 -18.28 -21.74 19.00
CA VAL A 18 -19.42 -22.43 19.62
C VAL A 18 -19.48 -23.82 18.98
N ALA A 19 -19.17 -24.82 19.75
CA ALA A 19 -19.35 -26.21 19.37
C ALA A 19 -20.83 -26.61 19.59
N PHE A 20 -21.51 -27.05 18.53
CA PHE A 20 -22.79 -27.77 18.63
C PHE A 20 -22.72 -29.09 17.89
N SER A 21 -23.00 -30.14 18.65
CA SER A 21 -23.26 -31.48 18.14
C SER A 21 -24.75 -31.61 17.78
N THR A 22 -25.08 -32.16 16.61
CA THR A 22 -26.34 -32.89 16.38
C THR A 22 -26.28 -33.81 15.18
N SER A 23 -26.88 -34.95 15.35
CA SER A 23 -26.97 -36.11 14.50
C SER A 23 -28.01 -35.99 13.38
N VAL A 24 -27.66 -36.49 12.22
CA VAL A 24 -28.34 -37.32 11.21
C VAL A 24 -29.74 -36.95 10.71
N LEU A 25 -29.80 -36.80 9.38
CA LEU A 25 -30.70 -37.56 8.50
C LEU A 25 -30.13 -37.55 7.07
N LEU A 26 -29.76 -38.71 6.56
CA LEU A 26 -29.35 -38.96 5.20
C LEU A 26 -30.60 -39.00 4.30
N ILE A 27 -30.69 -38.08 3.35
CA ILE A 27 -31.42 -38.24 2.11
C ILE A 27 -30.52 -37.81 0.98
N ASP A 28 -30.29 -38.69 0.04
CA ASP A 28 -29.45 -38.59 -1.13
C ASP A 28 -29.91 -37.46 -2.04
N ASN A 29 -29.08 -36.41 -2.17
CA ASN A 29 -29.21 -35.38 -3.17
C ASN A 29 -27.82 -34.73 -3.42
N GLY A 30 -26.89 -35.50 -3.97
CA GLY A 30 -25.53 -35.05 -4.25
C GLY A 30 -25.51 -33.77 -5.13
N THR A 31 -26.40 -33.62 -6.09
CA THR A 31 -26.51 -32.44 -6.99
C THR A 31 -27.05 -31.23 -6.24
N ALA A 32 -28.13 -31.37 -5.48
CA ALA A 32 -28.71 -30.27 -4.70
C ALA A 32 -27.79 -29.79 -3.58
N ARG A 33 -26.93 -30.65 -3.05
CA ARG A 33 -25.95 -30.34 -2.01
C ARG A 33 -24.76 -29.57 -2.57
N ALA A 34 -24.27 -29.93 -3.76
CA ALA A 34 -23.21 -29.22 -4.46
C ALA A 34 -23.66 -27.80 -4.90
N GLU A 35 -24.89 -27.66 -5.37
CA GLU A 35 -25.48 -26.35 -5.70
C GLU A 35 -25.60 -25.45 -4.47
N ASN A 36 -26.04 -25.98 -3.34
CA ASN A 36 -26.10 -25.23 -2.06
C ASN A 36 -24.72 -24.82 -1.56
N SER A 37 -23.68 -25.63 -1.82
CA SER A 37 -22.31 -25.30 -1.43
C SER A 37 -21.72 -24.16 -2.27
N LEU A 38 -21.94 -24.17 -3.59
CA LEU A 38 -21.54 -23.08 -4.49
C LEU A 38 -22.26 -21.78 -4.18
N GLU A 39 -23.56 -21.84 -3.88
CA GLU A 39 -24.33 -20.66 -3.47
C GLU A 39 -23.80 -20.07 -2.16
N SER A 40 -23.48 -20.92 -1.18
CA SER A 40 -22.90 -20.47 0.10
C SER A 40 -21.53 -19.83 -0.09
N ILE A 41 -20.68 -20.33 -1.00
CA ILE A 41 -19.40 -19.68 -1.37
C ILE A 41 -19.67 -18.31 -1.99
N LYS A 42 -20.63 -18.21 -2.91
CA LYS A 42 -20.99 -16.96 -3.56
C LYS A 42 -21.53 -15.92 -2.57
N VAL A 43 -22.33 -16.34 -1.60
CA VAL A 43 -22.77 -15.48 -0.50
C VAL A 43 -21.55 -14.92 0.24
N LEU A 44 -20.57 -15.76 0.61
CA LEU A 44 -19.34 -15.29 1.26
C LEU A 44 -18.57 -14.32 0.37
N GLN A 45 -18.42 -14.62 -0.91
CA GLN A 45 -17.66 -13.83 -1.87
C GLN A 45 -18.19 -12.37 -2.01
N THR A 46 -19.51 -12.20 -1.94
CA THR A 46 -20.19 -10.93 -2.18
C THR A 46 -20.56 -10.16 -0.90
N LEU A 47 -20.21 -10.68 0.29
CA LEU A 47 -20.53 -10.04 1.57
C LEU A 47 -19.94 -8.63 1.65
N THR A 48 -20.75 -7.69 2.13
CA THR A 48 -20.33 -6.33 2.44
C THR A 48 -20.50 -6.05 3.94
N SER A 49 -19.91 -4.97 4.44
CA SER A 49 -20.18 -4.50 5.81
C SER A 49 -21.62 -4.01 5.91
N GLY A 50 -22.34 -4.41 6.94
CA GLY A 50 -23.73 -3.97 7.20
C GLY A 50 -24.49 -4.91 8.13
N ASP A 51 -25.69 -4.50 8.53
CA ASP A 51 -26.57 -5.28 9.38
C ASP A 51 -26.97 -6.60 8.70
N GLY A 52 -26.82 -7.69 9.44
CA GLY A 52 -27.14 -9.04 8.93
C GLY A 52 -26.01 -9.74 8.18
N SER A 53 -24.92 -9.07 7.77
CA SER A 53 -23.82 -9.70 7.03
C SER A 53 -23.14 -10.82 7.83
N ALA A 54 -22.92 -10.63 9.11
CA ALA A 54 -22.35 -11.64 10.00
C ALA A 54 -23.25 -12.88 10.12
N LEU A 55 -24.57 -12.68 10.18
CA LEU A 55 -25.53 -13.79 10.22
C LEU A 55 -25.55 -14.57 8.91
N ALA A 56 -25.53 -13.88 7.76
CA ALA A 56 -25.45 -14.52 6.45
C ALA A 56 -24.16 -15.32 6.30
N ALA A 57 -23.02 -14.76 6.74
CA ALA A 57 -21.74 -15.45 6.76
C ALA A 57 -21.76 -16.70 7.66
N ALA A 58 -22.27 -16.59 8.89
CA ALA A 58 -22.38 -17.71 9.82
C ALA A 58 -23.26 -18.84 9.26
N LYS A 59 -24.37 -18.48 8.60
CA LYS A 59 -25.24 -19.46 7.92
C LYS A 59 -24.51 -20.17 6.78
N ALA A 60 -23.84 -19.42 5.92
CA ALA A 60 -23.06 -19.97 4.80
C ALA A 60 -21.93 -20.90 5.31
N ILE A 61 -21.15 -20.47 6.30
CA ILE A 61 -20.09 -21.28 6.91
C ILE A 61 -20.64 -22.57 7.55
N LYS A 62 -21.78 -22.48 8.23
CA LYS A 62 -22.43 -23.66 8.81
C LYS A 62 -22.84 -24.66 7.73
N GLN A 63 -23.41 -24.20 6.63
CA GLN A 63 -23.76 -25.03 5.48
C GLN A 63 -22.53 -25.71 4.85
N LEU A 64 -21.45 -24.93 4.63
CA LEU A 64 -20.19 -25.41 4.08
C LEU A 64 -19.47 -26.37 5.02
N GLY A 65 -19.55 -26.15 6.33
CA GLY A 65 -18.92 -27.02 7.35
C GLY A 65 -19.53 -28.42 7.44
N THR A 66 -20.78 -28.59 7.00
CA THR A 66 -21.49 -29.88 6.94
C THR A 66 -21.42 -30.53 5.55
N ALA A 67 -20.98 -29.81 4.53
CA ALA A 67 -20.82 -30.29 3.17
C ALA A 67 -19.44 -30.93 3.02
N ASN A 68 -19.39 -32.19 2.58
CA ASN A 68 -18.13 -32.86 2.25
C ASN A 68 -17.61 -32.45 0.85
N ASP A 69 -18.37 -31.59 0.17
CA ASP A 69 -18.22 -31.32 -1.27
C ASP A 69 -17.43 -30.03 -1.53
N VAL A 70 -17.20 -29.16 -0.50
CA VAL A 70 -16.40 -27.95 -0.65
C VAL A 70 -14.95 -28.28 -0.46
N THR A 71 -14.20 -28.14 -1.53
CA THR A 71 -12.76 -28.33 -1.49
C THR A 71 -12.04 -27.07 -0.99
N LEU A 72 -10.88 -27.27 -0.41
CA LEU A 72 -9.97 -26.20 -0.04
C LEU A 72 -9.67 -25.29 -1.24
N ILE A 73 -9.44 -25.88 -2.41
CA ILE A 73 -9.14 -25.16 -3.66
C ILE A 73 -10.31 -24.26 -4.10
N GLN A 74 -11.57 -24.72 -3.94
CA GLN A 74 -12.73 -23.88 -4.27
C GLN A 74 -12.83 -22.64 -3.37
N SER A 75 -12.57 -22.78 -2.06
CA SER A 75 -12.58 -21.65 -1.14
C SER A 75 -11.45 -20.64 -1.45
N LEU A 76 -10.27 -21.13 -1.83
CA LEU A 76 -9.15 -20.28 -2.26
C LEU A 76 -9.45 -19.56 -3.59
N THR A 77 -10.00 -20.28 -4.56
CA THR A 77 -10.38 -19.74 -5.88
C THR A 77 -11.43 -18.64 -5.76
N ALA A 78 -12.38 -18.79 -4.82
CA ALA A 78 -13.43 -17.80 -4.57
C ALA A 78 -12.90 -16.49 -3.96
N MET A 79 -11.68 -16.43 -3.44
CA MET A 79 -11.06 -15.19 -2.98
C MET A 79 -10.84 -14.19 -4.11
N LYS A 80 -10.69 -14.67 -5.35
CA LYS A 80 -10.58 -13.81 -6.53
C LYS A 80 -11.89 -13.05 -6.77
N GLY A 81 -11.81 -11.72 -6.75
CA GLY A 81 -12.97 -10.84 -6.94
C GLY A 81 -13.91 -10.77 -5.73
N ALA A 82 -13.55 -11.37 -4.59
CA ALA A 82 -14.30 -11.24 -3.36
C ALA A 82 -14.18 -9.82 -2.78
N THR A 83 -15.25 -9.38 -2.13
CA THR A 83 -15.21 -8.15 -1.33
C THR A 83 -14.21 -8.29 -0.18
N PRO A 84 -13.70 -7.20 0.41
CA PRO A 84 -12.80 -7.30 1.57
C PRO A 84 -13.38 -8.10 2.74
N VAL A 85 -14.68 -7.95 3.01
CA VAL A 85 -15.39 -8.71 4.06
C VAL A 85 -15.50 -10.19 3.67
N GLY A 86 -15.92 -10.44 2.42
CA GLY A 86 -16.05 -11.79 1.89
C GLY A 86 -14.73 -12.54 1.89
N ARG A 87 -13.66 -11.89 1.51
CA ARG A 87 -12.28 -12.43 1.52
C ARG A 87 -11.87 -12.92 2.92
N ASN A 88 -12.13 -12.13 3.97
CA ASN A 88 -11.83 -12.53 5.34
C ASN A 88 -12.57 -13.82 5.75
N TRP A 89 -13.84 -13.96 5.36
CA TRP A 89 -14.61 -15.16 5.64
C TRP A 89 -14.12 -16.38 4.85
N LEU A 90 -13.83 -16.20 3.57
CA LEU A 90 -13.27 -17.26 2.71
C LEU A 90 -11.90 -17.73 3.21
N LEU A 91 -11.06 -16.81 3.70
CA LEU A 91 -9.80 -17.11 4.33
C LEU A 91 -10.00 -17.97 5.60
N GLY A 92 -10.96 -17.60 6.45
CA GLY A 92 -11.33 -18.38 7.64
C GLY A 92 -11.77 -19.81 7.29
N LEU A 93 -12.58 -19.95 6.25
CA LEU A 93 -13.01 -21.25 5.70
C LEU A 93 -11.80 -22.05 5.18
N ALA A 94 -10.97 -21.45 4.33
CA ALA A 94 -9.79 -22.08 3.76
C ALA A 94 -8.83 -22.58 4.85
N ASN A 95 -8.55 -21.77 5.89
CA ASN A 95 -7.75 -22.20 7.03
C ASN A 95 -8.36 -23.41 7.77
N THR A 96 -9.67 -23.43 7.93
CA THR A 96 -10.37 -24.54 8.58
C THR A 96 -10.25 -25.82 7.75
N LEU A 97 -10.43 -25.74 6.44
CA LEU A 97 -10.31 -26.86 5.53
C LEU A 97 -8.87 -27.37 5.44
N TYR A 98 -7.90 -26.45 5.39
CA TYR A 98 -6.47 -26.81 5.38
C TYR A 98 -6.06 -27.59 6.63
N ARG A 99 -6.54 -27.21 7.82
CA ARG A 99 -6.26 -27.94 9.07
C ARG A 99 -6.82 -29.35 9.05
N LYS A 100 -7.95 -29.59 8.36
CA LYS A 100 -8.58 -30.91 8.27
C LYS A 100 -7.90 -31.82 7.26
N SER A 101 -7.54 -31.33 6.07
CA SER A 101 -7.11 -32.14 4.94
C SER A 101 -5.96 -31.59 4.10
N GLY A 102 -5.45 -30.41 4.42
CA GLY A 102 -4.48 -29.69 3.57
C GLY A 102 -3.17 -30.44 3.32
N LYS A 103 -2.72 -31.26 4.30
CA LYS A 103 -1.48 -32.03 4.15
C LYS A 103 -1.59 -33.12 3.05
N SER A 104 -2.78 -33.59 2.76
CA SER A 104 -3.01 -34.59 1.69
C SER A 104 -3.22 -33.96 0.30
N GLN A 105 -3.31 -32.62 0.22
CA GLN A 105 -3.58 -31.86 -1.00
C GLN A 105 -2.36 -31.07 -1.48
N THR A 106 -1.16 -31.48 -1.13
CA THR A 106 0.08 -30.73 -1.46
C THR A 106 0.24 -30.50 -2.96
N ALA A 107 -0.11 -31.48 -3.81
CA ALA A 107 0.01 -31.33 -5.25
C ALA A 107 -0.94 -30.27 -5.82
N GLU A 108 -2.21 -30.29 -5.38
CA GLU A 108 -3.23 -29.33 -5.79
C GLU A 108 -2.88 -27.92 -5.30
N LEU A 109 -2.38 -27.80 -4.06
CA LEU A 109 -1.92 -26.54 -3.50
C LEU A 109 -0.71 -25.98 -4.26
N SER A 110 0.26 -26.82 -4.64
CA SER A 110 1.40 -26.42 -5.45
C SER A 110 0.97 -25.93 -6.84
N LYS A 111 -0.01 -26.62 -7.46
CA LYS A 111 -0.59 -26.19 -8.73
C LYS A 111 -1.32 -24.84 -8.58
N PHE A 112 -2.10 -24.67 -7.51
CA PHE A 112 -2.77 -23.40 -7.21
C PHE A 112 -1.77 -22.26 -7.01
N LEU A 113 -0.70 -22.50 -6.27
CA LEU A 113 0.36 -21.52 -6.04
C LEU A 113 1.03 -21.05 -7.34
N SER A 114 1.27 -21.96 -8.26
CA SER A 114 1.93 -21.63 -9.55
C SER A 114 1.02 -20.92 -10.55
N ASP A 115 -0.29 -20.97 -10.38
CA ASP A 115 -1.25 -20.29 -11.26
C ASP A 115 -1.37 -18.80 -10.92
N GLN A 116 -0.65 -17.94 -11.62
CA GLN A 116 -0.66 -16.47 -11.43
C GLN A 116 -2.01 -15.81 -11.75
N LYS A 117 -2.99 -16.54 -12.30
CA LYS A 117 -4.35 -16.05 -12.51
C LYS A 117 -5.20 -16.10 -11.25
N GLN A 118 -4.76 -16.83 -10.23
CA GLN A 118 -5.42 -16.90 -8.94
C GLN A 118 -5.18 -15.64 -8.12
N ASP A 119 -5.96 -15.44 -7.07
CA ASP A 119 -5.83 -14.33 -6.14
C ASP A 119 -4.44 -14.32 -5.49
N GLY A 120 -3.77 -13.15 -5.45
CA GLY A 120 -2.41 -13.03 -4.96
C GLY A 120 -2.27 -13.35 -3.47
N GLU A 121 -3.22 -12.90 -2.64
CA GLU A 121 -3.26 -13.18 -1.20
C GLU A 121 -3.53 -14.67 -0.94
N ALA A 122 -4.46 -15.27 -1.67
CA ALA A 122 -4.73 -16.71 -1.57
C ALA A 122 -3.48 -17.55 -1.91
N ARG A 123 -2.76 -17.16 -2.96
CA ARG A 123 -1.49 -17.80 -3.34
C ARG A 123 -0.42 -17.62 -2.27
N TYR A 124 -0.30 -16.43 -1.69
CA TYR A 124 0.61 -16.16 -0.59
C TYR A 124 0.33 -17.03 0.63
N ILE A 125 -0.94 -17.23 0.99
CA ILE A 125 -1.34 -18.13 2.10
C ILE A 125 -0.98 -19.58 1.79
N VAL A 126 -1.22 -20.05 0.56
CA VAL A 126 -0.81 -21.38 0.12
C VAL A 126 0.71 -21.56 0.22
N PHE A 127 1.47 -20.56 -0.22
CA PHE A 127 2.92 -20.56 -0.05
C PHE A 127 3.33 -20.69 1.42
N GLN A 128 2.70 -19.95 2.33
CA GLN A 128 2.97 -20.04 3.77
C GLN A 128 2.71 -21.47 4.29
N TRP A 129 1.63 -22.12 3.87
CA TRP A 129 1.33 -23.48 4.28
C TRP A 129 2.34 -24.50 3.76
N LEU A 130 2.75 -24.40 2.51
CA LEU A 130 3.70 -25.33 1.89
C LEU A 130 5.11 -25.14 2.47
N ALA A 131 5.50 -23.91 2.76
CA ALA A 131 6.84 -23.53 3.22
C ALA A 131 7.01 -23.56 4.76
N ALA A 132 5.94 -23.77 5.55
CA ALA A 132 5.89 -23.49 6.98
C ALA A 132 7.01 -24.16 7.81
N ASN A 133 7.45 -25.35 7.43
CA ASN A 133 8.47 -26.11 8.17
C ASN A 133 9.56 -26.70 7.24
N ASN A 134 9.74 -26.11 6.06
CA ASN A 134 10.67 -26.58 5.05
C ASN A 134 11.42 -25.39 4.41
N ALA A 135 12.54 -25.03 4.97
CA ALA A 135 13.36 -23.92 4.47
C ALA A 135 13.89 -24.15 3.04
N ALA A 136 14.22 -25.41 2.69
CA ALA A 136 14.68 -25.76 1.35
C ALA A 136 13.57 -25.55 0.33
N LEU A 137 12.37 -26.06 0.60
CA LEU A 137 11.20 -25.85 -0.25
C LEU A 137 10.81 -24.38 -0.36
N ARG A 138 10.93 -23.62 0.75
CA ARG A 138 10.71 -22.18 0.74
C ARG A 138 11.59 -21.49 -0.30
N THR A 139 12.89 -21.73 -0.26
CA THR A 139 13.87 -21.15 -1.19
C THR A 139 13.60 -21.61 -2.62
N GLU A 140 13.32 -22.89 -2.84
CA GLU A 140 12.98 -23.46 -4.16
C GLU A 140 11.75 -22.77 -4.78
N LEU A 141 10.69 -22.60 -4.01
CA LEU A 141 9.46 -21.94 -4.49
C LEU A 141 9.71 -20.46 -4.85
N LEU A 142 10.48 -19.73 -4.03
CA LEU A 142 10.71 -18.29 -4.23
C LEU A 142 11.55 -17.94 -5.44
N VAL A 143 12.45 -18.82 -5.88
CA VAL A 143 13.33 -18.58 -7.05
C VAL A 143 12.53 -18.14 -8.30
N ASN A 144 11.35 -18.69 -8.49
CA ASN A 144 10.51 -18.43 -9.66
C ASN A 144 9.49 -17.28 -9.44
N MET A 145 9.53 -16.60 -8.27
CA MET A 145 8.51 -15.61 -7.89
C MET A 145 9.03 -14.16 -7.90
N ILE A 146 10.23 -13.90 -8.46
CA ILE A 146 10.81 -12.54 -8.51
C ILE A 146 9.93 -11.56 -9.29
N GLN A 147 9.24 -12.02 -10.34
CA GLN A 147 8.31 -11.22 -11.14
C GLN A 147 6.85 -11.59 -10.86
N ASP A 148 6.54 -12.17 -9.70
CA ASP A 148 5.20 -12.63 -9.37
C ASP A 148 4.19 -11.47 -9.31
N SER A 149 2.96 -11.74 -9.73
CA SER A 149 1.87 -10.76 -9.67
C SER A 149 1.44 -10.45 -8.23
N SER A 150 1.60 -11.40 -7.28
CA SER A 150 1.39 -11.14 -5.85
C SER A 150 2.51 -10.27 -5.29
N PRO A 151 2.18 -9.09 -4.71
CA PRO A 151 3.17 -8.24 -4.07
C PRO A 151 3.95 -8.94 -2.96
N GLU A 152 3.27 -9.78 -2.16
CA GLU A 152 3.86 -10.50 -1.03
C GLU A 152 4.85 -11.58 -1.51
N LEU A 153 4.47 -12.37 -2.50
CA LEU A 153 5.33 -13.42 -3.05
C LEU A 153 6.56 -12.82 -3.73
N ARG A 154 6.36 -11.77 -4.53
CA ARG A 154 7.47 -11.02 -5.16
C ARG A 154 8.40 -10.42 -4.11
N PHE A 155 7.84 -9.81 -3.05
CA PHE A 155 8.64 -9.26 -1.95
C PHE A 155 9.52 -10.33 -1.32
N LEU A 156 8.95 -11.48 -0.94
CA LEU A 156 9.71 -12.57 -0.34
C LEU A 156 10.77 -13.15 -1.28
N ALA A 157 10.47 -13.25 -2.58
CA ALA A 157 11.41 -13.76 -3.56
C ALA A 157 12.64 -12.85 -3.71
N ILE A 158 12.44 -11.54 -3.73
CA ILE A 158 13.53 -10.55 -3.79
C ILE A 158 14.34 -10.57 -2.49
N GLU A 159 13.68 -10.61 -1.33
CA GLU A 159 14.32 -10.76 -0.02
C GLU A 159 15.21 -12.02 0.04
N GLU A 160 14.72 -13.15 -0.48
CA GLU A 160 15.49 -14.39 -0.51
C GLU A 160 16.70 -14.28 -1.44
N ALA A 161 16.50 -13.76 -2.66
CA ALA A 161 17.55 -13.59 -3.66
C ALA A 161 18.67 -12.67 -3.16
N THR A 162 18.34 -11.59 -2.43
CA THR A 162 19.32 -10.63 -1.91
C THR A 162 20.17 -11.14 -0.75
N LYS A 163 19.88 -12.32 -0.19
CA LYS A 163 20.73 -12.95 0.84
C LYS A 163 22.05 -13.48 0.25
N SER A 164 22.06 -13.79 -1.03
CA SER A 164 23.25 -14.28 -1.73
C SER A 164 24.14 -13.13 -2.18
N LYS A 165 25.41 -13.41 -2.42
CA LYS A 165 26.29 -12.47 -3.13
C LYS A 165 25.88 -12.43 -4.58
N LEU A 166 25.54 -11.25 -5.08
CA LEU A 166 25.06 -11.02 -6.42
C LEU A 166 25.98 -10.12 -7.21
N GLU A 167 26.04 -10.32 -8.52
CA GLU A 167 26.75 -9.46 -9.46
C GLU A 167 25.84 -8.28 -9.90
N THR A 168 26.43 -7.22 -10.44
CA THR A 168 25.73 -6.02 -10.94
C THR A 168 24.53 -6.36 -11.81
N LYS A 169 24.69 -7.28 -12.78
CA LYS A 169 23.60 -7.68 -13.70
C LYS A 169 22.40 -8.29 -12.95
N GLN A 170 22.65 -9.11 -11.94
CA GLN A 170 21.60 -9.75 -11.14
C GLN A 170 20.89 -8.71 -10.27
N LEU A 171 21.64 -7.81 -9.63
CA LEU A 171 21.07 -6.70 -8.84
C LEU A 171 20.21 -5.77 -9.71
N THR A 172 20.65 -5.45 -10.91
CA THR A 172 19.87 -4.65 -11.87
C THR A 172 18.54 -5.35 -12.23
N SER A 173 18.58 -6.66 -12.47
CA SER A 173 17.36 -7.43 -12.74
C SER A 173 16.41 -7.47 -11.54
N LEU A 174 16.93 -7.60 -10.32
CA LEU A 174 16.12 -7.52 -9.10
C LEU A 174 15.53 -6.11 -8.90
N MET A 175 16.29 -5.06 -9.24
CA MET A 175 15.82 -3.68 -9.19
C MET A 175 14.59 -3.46 -10.08
N GLU A 176 14.56 -4.03 -11.27
CA GLU A 176 13.39 -3.96 -12.17
C GLU A 176 12.13 -4.61 -11.58
N ALA A 177 12.32 -5.64 -10.76
CA ALA A 177 11.23 -6.36 -10.09
C ALA A 177 10.82 -5.72 -8.76
N ALA A 178 11.75 -5.09 -8.05
CA ALA A 178 11.51 -4.50 -6.73
C ALA A 178 10.48 -3.37 -6.81
N ARG A 179 9.55 -3.36 -5.84
CA ARG A 179 8.49 -2.34 -5.72
C ARG A 179 8.50 -1.69 -4.35
N HIS A 180 8.87 -2.46 -3.33
CA HIS A 180 8.92 -1.95 -1.96
C HIS A 180 10.15 -1.06 -1.77
N PRO A 181 10.01 0.16 -1.22
CA PRO A 181 11.11 1.10 -1.08
C PRO A 181 12.32 0.53 -0.36
N SER A 182 12.14 -0.25 0.71
CA SER A 182 13.26 -0.85 1.47
C SER A 182 14.11 -1.79 0.61
N GLN A 183 13.47 -2.55 -0.31
CA GLN A 183 14.19 -3.43 -1.23
C GLN A 183 14.95 -2.63 -2.28
N VAL A 184 14.31 -1.61 -2.84
CA VAL A 184 14.95 -0.70 -3.81
C VAL A 184 16.20 -0.06 -3.18
N VAL A 185 16.09 0.49 -1.97
CA VAL A 185 17.21 1.09 -1.26
C VAL A 185 18.31 0.05 -0.99
N SER A 186 17.95 -1.13 -0.48
CA SER A 186 18.93 -2.21 -0.21
C SER A 186 19.68 -2.66 -1.47
N ILE A 187 19.00 -2.72 -2.61
CA ILE A 187 19.64 -3.08 -3.88
C ILE A 187 20.55 -1.93 -4.36
N ILE A 188 20.11 -0.68 -4.21
CA ILE A 188 20.95 0.50 -4.52
C ILE A 188 22.25 0.48 -3.71
N ASP A 189 22.16 0.20 -2.42
CA ASP A 189 23.34 0.16 -1.54
C ASP A 189 24.31 -0.95 -1.98
N LYS A 190 23.80 -2.12 -2.34
CA LYS A 190 24.65 -3.20 -2.89
C LYS A 190 25.28 -2.84 -4.24
N LEU A 191 24.57 -2.12 -5.10
CA LEU A 191 25.12 -1.62 -6.39
C LEU A 191 26.21 -0.59 -6.14
N LYS A 192 26.04 0.32 -5.18
CA LYS A 192 27.08 1.28 -4.77
C LYS A 192 28.34 0.59 -4.23
N GLU A 193 28.18 -0.49 -3.44
CA GLU A 193 29.33 -1.31 -2.97
C GLU A 193 30.13 -1.93 -4.13
N LEU A 194 29.48 -2.18 -5.27
CA LEU A 194 30.12 -2.66 -6.50
C LEU A 194 30.64 -1.53 -7.41
N GLY A 195 30.55 -0.26 -6.95
CA GLY A 195 31.02 0.91 -7.70
C GLY A 195 30.03 1.50 -8.68
N GLU A 196 28.76 1.02 -8.68
CA GLU A 196 27.72 1.53 -9.56
C GLU A 196 27.08 2.80 -8.99
N SER A 197 26.73 3.75 -9.86
CA SER A 197 25.97 4.96 -9.48
C SER A 197 24.51 4.80 -9.87
N VAL A 198 23.62 4.90 -8.89
CA VAL A 198 22.16 4.81 -9.10
C VAL A 198 21.48 6.05 -8.55
N ASP A 199 20.69 6.72 -9.37
CA ASP A 199 19.81 7.81 -8.97
C ASP A 199 18.60 7.24 -8.22
N GLN A 200 18.67 7.30 -6.89
CA GLN A 200 17.63 6.78 -6.00
C GLN A 200 16.29 7.52 -6.19
N SER A 201 16.33 8.84 -6.41
CA SER A 201 15.10 9.63 -6.57
C SER A 201 14.37 9.26 -7.86
N LYS A 202 15.12 8.99 -8.94
CA LYS A 202 14.57 8.49 -10.20
C LYS A 202 14.04 7.07 -10.06
N GLN A 203 14.80 6.18 -9.40
CA GLN A 203 14.42 4.77 -9.24
C GLN A 203 13.13 4.62 -8.42
N LEU A 204 12.92 5.45 -7.40
CA LEU A 204 11.71 5.45 -6.59
C LEU A 204 10.60 6.34 -7.14
N GLY A 205 10.89 7.23 -8.11
CA GLY A 205 9.92 8.13 -8.73
C GLY A 205 9.58 9.33 -7.86
N PHE A 206 10.50 9.77 -6.98
CA PHE A 206 10.26 10.98 -6.17
C PHE A 206 10.19 12.23 -7.03
N LEU A 207 9.28 13.13 -6.69
CA LEU A 207 9.21 14.46 -7.26
C LEU A 207 10.27 15.35 -6.60
N THR A 208 11.13 15.95 -7.44
CA THR A 208 12.32 16.69 -6.97
C THR A 208 12.29 18.18 -7.30
N HIS A 209 11.25 18.65 -7.98
CA HIS A 209 11.09 20.06 -8.33
C HIS A 209 9.84 20.58 -7.65
N TRP A 210 10.05 21.55 -6.75
CA TRP A 210 8.99 22.12 -5.95
C TRP A 210 9.05 23.64 -5.96
N ARG A 211 7.87 24.27 -6.00
CA ARG A 211 7.69 25.66 -5.64
C ARG A 211 7.08 25.70 -4.24
N LEU A 212 7.71 26.39 -3.32
CA LEU A 212 7.29 26.46 -1.93
C LEU A 212 6.81 27.86 -1.58
N ILE A 213 5.73 27.97 -0.80
CA ILE A 213 5.26 29.24 -0.28
C ILE A 213 4.76 29.12 1.16
N GLY A 214 5.13 30.07 1.98
CA GLY A 214 4.81 30.16 3.41
C GLY A 214 5.78 31.08 4.14
N PRO A 215 5.65 31.20 5.47
CA PRO A 215 4.67 30.53 6.33
C PRO A 215 3.30 31.23 6.34
N PHE A 216 2.23 30.46 6.32
CA PHE A 216 0.90 30.90 6.71
C PHE A 216 0.66 30.57 8.20
N ASP A 217 -0.35 31.22 8.82
CA ASP A 217 -0.64 31.00 10.23
C ASP A 217 -1.27 29.65 10.52
N HIS A 218 -0.77 28.98 11.57
CA HIS A 218 -1.31 27.70 12.10
C HIS A 218 -1.21 27.64 13.64
N VAL A 219 -1.20 28.78 14.28
CA VAL A 219 -1.12 28.86 15.75
C VAL A 219 -2.33 28.15 16.36
N GLY A 220 -2.08 27.35 17.39
CA GLY A 220 -3.09 26.52 18.07
C GLY A 220 -3.62 25.36 17.21
N THR A 221 -2.96 25.02 16.11
CA THR A 221 -3.41 24.01 15.12
C THR A 221 -4.79 24.28 14.49
N LEU A 222 -5.29 25.52 14.59
CA LEU A 222 -6.68 25.88 14.25
C LEU A 222 -6.97 25.96 12.74
N ASN A 223 -5.92 26.05 11.92
CA ASN A 223 -6.06 26.37 10.50
C ASN A 223 -5.86 25.15 9.56
N PHE A 224 -5.91 23.92 10.07
CA PHE A 224 -5.79 22.73 9.25
C PHE A 224 -6.89 22.68 8.17
N ASP A 225 -8.14 22.87 8.56
CA ASP A 225 -9.28 22.86 7.64
C ASP A 225 -9.62 24.23 7.04
N LYS A 226 -8.97 25.30 7.49
CA LYS A 226 -9.15 26.62 6.91
C LYS A 226 -8.70 26.63 5.45
N GLU A 227 -9.58 27.05 4.56
CA GLU A 227 -9.25 27.31 3.18
C GLU A 227 -8.50 28.64 3.07
N PHE A 228 -7.29 28.59 2.54
CA PHE A 228 -6.49 29.79 2.27
C PHE A 228 -6.67 30.26 0.81
N PRO A 229 -6.47 31.55 0.51
CA PRO A 229 -6.62 32.08 -0.86
C PRO A 229 -5.83 31.29 -1.91
N ILE A 230 -4.69 30.72 -1.54
CA ILE A 230 -3.87 29.90 -2.44
C ILE A 230 -4.59 28.62 -2.89
N GLU A 231 -5.40 28.00 -2.03
CA GLU A 231 -6.17 26.80 -2.38
C GLU A 231 -7.27 27.15 -3.41
N ILE A 232 -7.92 28.30 -3.22
CA ILE A 232 -8.94 28.84 -4.12
C ILE A 232 -8.35 29.17 -5.49
N ASP A 233 -7.21 29.89 -5.47
CA ASP A 233 -6.52 30.33 -6.70
C ASP A 233 -5.96 29.10 -7.46
N TRP A 234 -5.43 28.10 -6.74
CA TRP A 234 -4.99 26.85 -7.30
C TRP A 234 -6.12 26.10 -8.02
N ALA A 235 -7.26 25.96 -7.38
CA ALA A 235 -8.42 25.26 -7.97
C ALA A 235 -8.93 25.96 -9.25
N LYS A 236 -8.67 27.27 -9.38
CA LYS A 236 -8.99 28.06 -10.57
C LYS A 236 -7.87 28.12 -11.61
N GLY A 237 -6.68 27.59 -11.30
CA GLY A 237 -5.50 27.67 -12.16
C GLY A 237 -4.91 29.08 -12.29
N VAL A 238 -5.12 29.95 -11.29
CA VAL A 238 -4.73 31.38 -11.32
C VAL A 238 -3.85 31.80 -10.13
N LEU A 239 -2.82 31.01 -9.85
CA LEU A 239 -1.89 31.33 -8.76
C LEU A 239 -1.29 32.72 -8.90
N LYS A 240 -1.24 33.45 -7.78
CA LYS A 240 -0.57 34.74 -7.68
C LYS A 240 0.90 34.57 -7.31
N ASP A 241 1.72 35.58 -7.60
CA ASP A 241 3.15 35.59 -7.24
C ASP A 241 3.36 35.75 -5.74
N ALA A 242 2.41 36.42 -5.03
CA ALA A 242 2.49 36.68 -3.61
C ALA A 242 1.14 36.54 -2.90
N TYR A 243 1.20 36.18 -1.62
CA TYR A 243 0.05 36.04 -0.72
C TYR A 243 0.36 36.66 0.65
N GLU A 244 -0.69 37.00 1.41
CA GLU A 244 -0.55 37.38 2.81
C GLU A 244 -0.23 36.16 3.66
N GLY A 245 0.95 36.17 4.28
CA GLY A 245 1.42 35.07 5.15
C GLY A 245 1.11 35.31 6.62
N LYS A 246 1.77 34.56 7.51
CA LYS A 246 1.59 34.62 8.97
C LYS A 246 1.89 36.02 9.57
N SER A 247 2.87 36.70 9.05
CA SER A 247 3.30 38.02 9.58
C SER A 247 3.64 39.05 8.52
N LYS A 248 3.73 38.67 7.27
CA LYS A 248 4.09 39.54 6.14
C LYS A 248 3.63 38.91 4.83
N THR A 249 3.64 39.69 3.77
CA THR A 249 3.48 39.18 2.40
C THR A 249 4.60 38.24 2.06
N ILE A 250 4.26 37.06 1.50
CA ILE A 250 5.17 35.96 1.14
C ILE A 250 5.10 35.70 -0.36
N GLN A 251 6.21 35.21 -0.89
CA GLN A 251 6.35 34.88 -2.31
C GLN A 251 6.81 33.45 -2.48
N TRP A 252 6.62 32.91 -3.68
CA TRP A 252 7.11 31.60 -4.03
C TRP A 252 8.63 31.52 -3.99
N LYS A 253 9.14 30.38 -3.53
CA LYS A 253 10.54 29.96 -3.62
C LYS A 253 10.59 28.72 -4.47
N ASP A 254 11.54 28.64 -5.38
CA ASP A 254 11.83 27.41 -6.10
C ASP A 254 12.88 26.63 -5.30
N GLU A 255 12.55 25.39 -4.93
CA GLU A 255 13.47 24.49 -4.25
C GLU A 255 13.89 23.38 -5.23
N LEU A 256 15.14 23.45 -5.63
CA LEU A 256 15.74 22.52 -6.61
C LEU A 256 16.74 21.54 -5.97
N ASN A 257 17.16 21.80 -4.71
CA ASN A 257 18.15 20.98 -4.01
C ASN A 257 17.49 19.96 -3.09
N VAL A 258 16.71 19.08 -3.69
CA VAL A 258 16.08 17.97 -2.96
C VAL A 258 17.12 16.89 -2.67
N ALA A 259 17.12 16.33 -1.48
CA ALA A 259 18.00 15.22 -1.11
C ALA A 259 17.86 14.01 -2.06
N PRO A 260 18.89 13.16 -2.21
CA PRO A 260 18.84 12.01 -3.13
C PRO A 260 17.70 11.03 -2.87
N ASP A 261 17.17 11.01 -1.66
CA ASP A 261 15.99 10.24 -1.26
C ASP A 261 14.66 10.95 -1.53
N GLY A 262 14.70 12.12 -2.21
CA GLY A 262 13.50 12.92 -2.51
C GLY A 262 12.99 13.76 -1.36
N MET A 263 13.71 13.84 -0.22
CA MET A 263 13.29 14.57 0.95
C MET A 263 13.43 16.08 0.78
N VAL A 264 12.36 16.83 1.07
CA VAL A 264 12.32 18.29 1.17
C VAL A 264 12.28 18.67 2.64
N ASP A 265 13.36 19.28 3.13
CA ASP A 265 13.49 19.71 4.53
C ASP A 265 12.97 21.13 4.72
N LEU A 266 11.71 21.23 5.11
CA LEU A 266 11.05 22.52 5.38
C LEU A 266 11.57 23.17 6.67
N ALA A 267 12.08 22.39 7.63
CA ALA A 267 12.66 22.96 8.85
C ALA A 267 13.90 23.80 8.51
N VAL A 268 14.74 23.31 7.62
CA VAL A 268 15.92 24.06 7.14
C VAL A 268 15.49 25.25 6.28
N ILE A 269 14.60 25.05 5.30
CA ILE A 269 14.19 26.08 4.33
C ILE A 269 13.48 27.26 5.01
N TYR A 270 12.73 27.01 6.06
CA TYR A 270 11.94 28.01 6.81
C TYR A 270 12.47 28.27 8.23
N SER A 271 13.75 27.95 8.50
CA SER A 271 14.45 28.27 9.75
C SER A 271 13.70 27.80 11.00
N ASN A 272 13.19 26.57 10.99
CA ASN A 272 12.42 25.93 12.07
C ASN A 272 11.15 26.70 12.49
N GLU A 273 10.51 27.43 11.57
CA GLU A 273 9.25 28.12 11.85
C GLU A 273 8.21 27.15 12.43
N LYS A 274 7.51 27.59 13.48
CA LYS A 274 6.52 26.81 14.21
C LYS A 274 5.11 27.42 14.12
N GLY A 275 4.08 26.60 14.36
CA GLY A 275 2.70 27.05 14.23
C GLY A 275 2.45 27.61 12.83
N CYS A 276 2.85 26.88 11.79
CA CYS A 276 2.85 27.39 10.42
C CYS A 276 2.34 26.33 9.40
N ILE A 277 1.88 26.85 8.28
CA ILE A 277 1.55 26.06 7.08
C ILE A 277 2.49 26.49 5.96
N ILE A 278 3.02 25.49 5.26
CA ILE A 278 3.76 25.66 4.01
C ILE A 278 2.99 24.96 2.91
N TYR A 279 2.83 25.62 1.77
CA TYR A 279 2.36 24.96 0.56
C TYR A 279 3.52 24.60 -0.34
N ALA A 280 3.44 23.41 -0.92
CA ALA A 280 4.37 22.92 -1.93
C ALA A 280 3.59 22.58 -3.20
N ALA A 281 3.98 23.18 -4.32
CA ALA A 281 3.35 22.98 -5.62
C ALA A 281 4.34 22.37 -6.61
N THR A 282 3.85 21.45 -7.43
CA THR A 282 4.64 20.87 -8.53
C THR A 282 3.73 20.47 -9.69
N GLU A 283 4.33 20.23 -10.85
CA GLU A 283 3.67 19.67 -12.03
C GLU A 283 4.24 18.28 -12.33
N PHE A 284 3.37 17.39 -12.77
CA PHE A 284 3.72 16.04 -13.23
C PHE A 284 3.20 15.85 -14.65
N ASP A 285 4.10 15.68 -15.61
CA ASP A 285 3.74 15.45 -17.01
C ASP A 285 3.61 13.95 -17.30
N SER A 286 2.39 13.46 -17.40
CA SER A 286 2.11 12.04 -17.68
C SER A 286 2.08 11.79 -19.19
N VAL A 287 2.68 10.67 -19.59
CA VAL A 287 2.70 10.26 -21.02
C VAL A 287 1.29 9.95 -21.52
N ASP A 288 0.45 9.38 -20.67
CA ASP A 288 -0.91 8.94 -20.98
C ASP A 288 -1.84 9.15 -19.79
N GLU A 289 -3.13 9.05 -20.03
CA GLU A 289 -4.14 8.99 -18.98
C GLU A 289 -4.13 7.61 -18.35
N ARG A 290 -3.97 7.55 -17.01
CA ARG A 290 -3.87 6.29 -16.28
C ARG A 290 -4.26 6.39 -14.82
N ASP A 291 -4.61 5.26 -14.23
CA ASP A 291 -4.66 5.12 -12.78
C ASP A 291 -3.25 5.11 -12.20
N ALA A 292 -3.09 5.77 -11.08
CA ALA A 292 -1.84 5.91 -10.36
C ALA A 292 -2.13 6.04 -8.85
N GLU A 293 -1.08 6.07 -8.06
CA GLU A 293 -1.14 6.42 -6.63
C GLU A 293 -0.19 7.57 -6.36
N VAL A 294 -0.66 8.53 -5.57
CA VAL A 294 0.19 9.50 -4.90
C VAL A 294 0.59 8.93 -3.54
N ARG A 295 1.89 8.88 -3.27
CA ARG A 295 2.44 8.33 -2.03
C ARG A 295 3.30 9.35 -1.32
N LEU A 296 2.98 9.62 -0.06
CA LEU A 296 3.58 10.66 0.75
C LEU A 296 4.29 10.06 1.98
N GLY A 297 5.51 10.50 2.23
CA GLY A 297 6.17 10.42 3.52
C GLY A 297 6.14 11.79 4.19
N CYS A 298 5.45 11.92 5.32
CA CYS A 298 5.35 13.17 6.06
C CYS A 298 4.93 12.89 7.52
N ILE A 299 5.62 13.47 8.48
CA ILE A 299 5.33 13.25 9.91
C ILE A 299 4.30 14.21 10.48
N ASN A 300 3.99 15.27 9.74
CA ASN A 300 3.12 16.35 10.21
C ASN A 300 1.81 16.41 9.42
N GLY A 301 0.89 17.26 9.87
CA GLY A 301 -0.42 17.45 9.23
C GLY A 301 -0.28 17.75 7.74
N ASN A 302 -1.06 17.08 6.90
CA ASN A 302 -0.92 17.23 5.46
C ASN A 302 -2.26 17.10 4.71
N LYS A 303 -2.36 17.83 3.60
CA LYS A 303 -3.41 17.66 2.59
C LYS A 303 -2.76 17.66 1.21
N ILE A 304 -3.33 16.88 0.28
CA ILE A 304 -2.88 16.84 -1.12
C ILE A 304 -4.07 17.02 -2.06
N TRP A 305 -3.91 17.92 -3.01
CA TRP A 305 -4.81 18.07 -4.15
C TRP A 305 -4.08 17.67 -5.43
N VAL A 306 -4.77 16.93 -6.28
CA VAL A 306 -4.33 16.59 -7.63
C VAL A 306 -5.38 17.08 -8.62
N ASN A 307 -4.98 17.93 -9.56
CA ASN A 307 -5.87 18.55 -10.55
C ASN A 307 -7.10 19.22 -9.90
N GLY A 308 -6.90 19.94 -8.79
CA GLY A 308 -7.95 20.63 -8.04
C GLY A 308 -8.80 19.76 -7.12
N LYS A 309 -8.66 18.44 -7.15
CA LYS A 309 -9.39 17.51 -6.28
C LYS A 309 -8.58 17.17 -5.04
N LEU A 310 -9.15 17.35 -3.83
CA LEU A 310 -8.57 16.86 -2.59
C LEU A 310 -8.56 15.33 -2.60
N VAL A 311 -7.38 14.73 -2.46
CA VAL A 311 -7.19 13.26 -2.50
C VAL A 311 -6.67 12.72 -1.18
N MET A 312 -5.99 13.54 -0.36
CA MET A 312 -5.43 13.11 0.93
C MET A 312 -5.62 14.19 1.98
N SER A 313 -5.95 13.80 3.22
CA SER A 313 -6.10 14.71 4.36
C SER A 313 -5.79 13.98 5.65
N ASN A 314 -4.70 14.33 6.33
CA ASN A 314 -4.25 13.72 7.58
C ASN A 314 -3.89 14.82 8.58
N GLU A 315 -4.70 14.98 9.63
CA GLU A 315 -4.42 15.89 10.73
C GLU A 315 -3.71 15.14 11.87
N VAL A 316 -2.43 14.90 11.67
CA VAL A 316 -1.56 14.19 12.61
C VAL A 316 -0.23 14.88 12.74
N TYR A 317 0.40 14.81 13.91
CA TYR A 317 1.67 15.47 14.17
C TYR A 317 2.64 14.50 14.81
N HIS A 318 3.90 14.53 14.37
CA HIS A 318 5.02 13.77 14.95
C HIS A 318 4.81 12.24 14.97
N THR A 319 4.26 11.68 13.90
CA THR A 319 3.96 10.25 13.80
C THR A 319 5.14 9.38 13.39
N GLY A 320 6.29 9.97 13.17
CA GLY A 320 7.41 9.36 12.46
C GLY A 320 7.25 9.49 10.94
N SER A 321 8.34 9.38 10.19
CA SER A 321 8.34 9.47 8.73
C SER A 321 8.90 8.19 8.12
N GLN A 322 8.23 7.69 7.09
CA GLN A 322 8.71 6.60 6.24
C GLN A 322 8.26 6.81 4.81
N ILE A 323 8.97 6.24 3.87
CA ILE A 323 8.55 6.23 2.46
C ILE A 323 7.19 5.53 2.36
N ASP A 324 6.25 6.10 1.58
CA ASP A 324 4.89 5.56 1.39
C ASP A 324 4.07 5.45 2.70
N GLN A 325 4.26 6.37 3.62
CA GLN A 325 3.50 6.40 4.88
C GLN A 325 1.99 6.53 4.63
N TYR A 326 1.63 7.33 3.63
CA TYR A 326 0.27 7.53 3.14
C TYR A 326 0.22 7.25 1.64
N ALA A 327 -0.84 6.61 1.17
CA ALA A 327 -1.05 6.29 -0.23
C ALA A 327 -2.52 6.46 -0.60
N GLU A 328 -2.78 7.20 -1.69
CA GLU A 328 -4.13 7.42 -2.19
C GLU A 328 -4.18 7.22 -3.71
N PRO A 329 -5.23 6.56 -4.21
CA PRO A 329 -5.43 6.40 -5.65
C PRO A 329 -5.78 7.73 -6.30
N ILE A 330 -5.19 7.96 -7.47
CA ILE A 330 -5.43 9.14 -8.31
C ILE A 330 -5.65 8.73 -9.76
N ARG A 331 -6.23 9.64 -10.54
CA ARG A 331 -6.29 9.53 -12.00
C ARG A 331 -5.41 10.61 -12.59
N LEU A 332 -4.31 10.21 -13.25
CA LEU A 332 -3.48 11.11 -14.05
C LEU A 332 -4.16 11.36 -15.41
N GLN A 333 -4.16 12.61 -15.83
CA GLN A 333 -4.51 13.01 -17.19
C GLN A 333 -3.26 12.91 -18.08
N ALA A 334 -3.42 12.69 -19.38
CA ALA A 334 -2.32 12.83 -20.33
C ALA A 334 -1.83 14.28 -20.35
N GLY A 335 -0.50 14.47 -20.29
CA GLY A 335 0.12 15.78 -20.16
C GLY A 335 0.21 16.26 -18.71
N LYS A 336 0.09 17.56 -18.49
CA LYS A 336 0.34 18.21 -17.20
C LYS A 336 -0.73 17.90 -16.16
N ASN A 337 -0.29 17.40 -15.02
CA ASN A 337 -1.07 17.23 -13.80
C ASN A 337 -0.51 18.15 -12.73
N GLN A 338 -1.38 18.88 -12.06
CA GLN A 338 -1.01 19.82 -11.01
C GLN A 338 -1.16 19.16 -9.64
N ILE A 339 -0.14 19.29 -8.79
CA ILE A 339 -0.12 18.72 -7.44
C ILE A 339 0.18 19.84 -6.45
N LEU A 340 -0.69 20.02 -5.45
CA LEU A 340 -0.53 20.96 -4.35
C LEU A 340 -0.56 20.21 -3.03
N LEU A 341 0.40 20.50 -2.16
CA LEU A 341 0.45 20.01 -0.78
C LEU A 341 0.26 21.18 0.17
N LYS A 342 -0.53 20.98 1.23
CA LYS A 342 -0.58 21.78 2.44
C LYS A 342 0.12 20.99 3.53
N LEU A 343 1.15 21.57 4.15
CA LEU A 343 2.00 20.93 5.15
C LEU A 343 1.96 21.79 6.42
N CYS A 344 1.49 21.18 7.53
CA CYS A 344 1.16 21.90 8.76
C CYS A 344 2.13 21.50 9.88
N GLN A 345 2.84 22.48 10.45
CA GLN A 345 3.69 22.30 11.62
C GLN A 345 3.05 22.95 12.83
N ASN A 346 2.94 22.21 13.94
CA ASN A 346 2.44 22.75 15.21
C ASN A 346 3.50 23.59 15.95
N GLU A 347 3.19 24.02 17.17
CA GLU A 347 4.01 24.92 17.97
C GLU A 347 5.01 24.22 18.89
N GLN A 348 5.05 22.90 18.93
CA GLN A 348 5.92 22.14 19.80
C GLN A 348 7.41 22.41 19.50
N LYS A 349 8.17 22.69 20.59
CA LYS A 349 9.59 23.06 20.52
C LYS A 349 10.53 21.99 21.11
N ASP A 350 10.00 20.89 21.56
CA ASP A 350 10.77 19.77 22.05
C ASP A 350 11.74 19.25 20.98
N SER A 351 12.86 18.69 21.38
CA SER A 351 13.92 18.23 20.46
C SER A 351 13.42 17.22 19.43
N TRP A 352 12.50 16.36 19.81
CA TRP A 352 11.87 15.37 18.93
C TRP A 352 10.85 15.97 17.96
N ALA A 353 10.35 17.18 18.23
CA ALA A 353 9.34 17.85 17.41
C ALA A 353 9.94 18.79 16.34
N GLN A 354 11.27 18.78 16.13
CA GLN A 354 11.94 19.73 15.24
C GLN A 354 11.83 19.36 13.77
N VAL A 355 11.58 18.10 13.45
CA VAL A 355 11.51 17.64 12.07
C VAL A 355 10.26 18.20 11.38
N PHE A 356 10.46 18.82 10.23
CA PHE A 356 9.39 19.28 9.34
C PHE A 356 9.83 19.05 7.90
N GLN A 357 9.46 17.91 7.34
CA GLN A 357 9.91 17.47 6.05
C GLN A 357 8.87 16.59 5.37
N PHE A 358 8.98 16.46 4.05
CA PHE A 358 8.15 15.57 3.25
C PHE A 358 8.91 15.01 2.07
N GLN A 359 8.43 13.90 1.54
CA GLN A 359 8.81 13.34 0.25
C GLN A 359 7.55 12.77 -0.43
N LEU A 360 7.47 12.93 -1.74
CA LEU A 360 6.30 12.50 -2.49
C LEU A 360 6.73 11.82 -3.78
N ARG A 361 6.05 10.73 -4.11
CA ARG A 361 6.26 10.01 -5.35
C ARG A 361 4.96 9.59 -6.01
N ILE A 362 5.03 9.37 -7.32
CA ILE A 362 3.94 8.83 -8.12
C ILE A 362 4.30 7.41 -8.55
N CYS A 363 3.37 6.47 -8.35
CA CYS A 363 3.58 5.08 -8.76
C CYS A 363 2.27 4.43 -9.19
N ASP A 364 2.39 3.26 -9.79
CA ASP A 364 1.23 2.40 -10.04
C ASP A 364 0.79 1.68 -8.74
N SER A 365 -0.33 0.98 -8.78
CA SER A 365 -0.88 0.24 -7.65
C SER A 365 0.04 -0.86 -7.09
N THR A 366 1.08 -1.25 -7.85
CA THR A 366 2.08 -2.21 -7.38
C THR A 366 3.24 -1.53 -6.65
N GLY A 367 3.33 -0.20 -6.69
CA GLY A 367 4.45 0.60 -6.15
C GLY A 367 5.58 0.84 -7.14
N LYS A 368 5.43 0.47 -8.43
CA LYS A 368 6.40 0.81 -9.45
C LYS A 368 6.32 2.31 -9.75
N ALA A 369 7.49 2.96 -9.77
CA ALA A 369 7.60 4.37 -10.11
C ALA A 369 6.98 4.69 -11.48
N ILE A 370 6.17 5.74 -11.55
CA ILE A 370 5.75 6.40 -12.78
C ILE A 370 6.56 7.69 -12.84
N LEU A 371 7.34 7.86 -13.89
CA LEU A 371 8.20 9.03 -14.05
C LEU A 371 7.48 10.10 -14.87
N THR A 372 7.74 11.37 -14.54
CA THR A 372 7.31 12.48 -15.40
C THR A 372 8.04 12.41 -16.75
N LYS A 373 7.39 12.87 -17.81
CA LYS A 373 7.94 12.87 -19.15
C LYS A 373 9.28 13.59 -19.20
N GLY A 374 10.28 12.95 -19.81
CA GLY A 374 11.64 13.50 -19.96
C GLY A 374 12.59 13.23 -18.78
N ARG A 375 12.17 12.50 -17.74
CA ARG A 375 13.03 12.11 -16.61
C ARG A 375 13.55 10.66 -16.68
#